data_1a0f8eed8caee19599b289ec79b0599f
#
_entry.id   1a0f8eed8caee19599b289ec79b0599f
#
_cell.length_a   1.000
_cell.length_b   1.000
_cell.length_c   1.000
_cell.angle_alpha   90.00
_cell.angle_beta   90.00
_cell.angle_gamma   90.00
#
_symmetry.space_group_name_H-M   'P 1'
#
loop_
_entity.id
_entity.type
_entity.pdbx_description
1 polymer ?
#
loop_
_entity_poly.entity_id
_entity_poly.type
_entity_poly.pdbx_seq_one_letter_code
_entity_poly.pdbx_strand_id
1 'polypeptide(L)'
;MIMTEAHGDSPSLAGAKRVVILGGGFAGVATAQELTKRLRRERRLANDRRSSRRSSGRASEPAVWVTLVNRDNYFVFQPLLADIISGAIETTHVVVPLRRMLRDVDVEVGHVVDIDPVGRQVQVRRRQSGTEFTLQYDALVVALGSVTDFGAVPGMAEHAIGVRSMGDAFYLRNRALSMLEEAANEEDAERQKQLLTFVVVGGGSTGVEVAAELTDLLRTARRTFASLPEPEVVLVHGREYVLFEFGPRLGRYATKKLRQAGVRIVLGRRLVRVQADRVELDDGSTIGTATVVSTVGNAPHPVVLRLGHHDARGWIAPDATFAVPGLDGIWALGDSASIVDPRTGRPMPATAQHAIREGPHAARNILASLDGEALAPFHYGPLGMLVSLGRFKGVGEVFGIKVSGFMAWFLWRSYYLLRLPSLDRRLRVAIDWALELFLAHDVVEISLRRTRTRPGEAVEEMAGEPVSIGARSDAEDELVL
;
A
#
# COMPACT_ATOMS: atom_id res chain seq x y z
N MET A 1 37.78 -15.78 7.80
CA MET A 1 37.54 -16.76 6.71
C MET A 1 36.06 -17.06 6.77
N ILE A 2 35.23 -16.19 6.15
CA ILE A 2 33.77 -16.27 6.14
C ILE A 2 33.41 -17.11 4.93
N MET A 3 32.88 -18.30 5.17
CA MET A 3 32.37 -19.18 4.11
C MET A 3 31.13 -18.54 3.49
N THR A 4 31.27 -18.10 2.26
CA THR A 4 30.17 -17.79 1.36
C THR A 4 29.47 -19.11 1.03
N GLU A 5 28.39 -19.43 1.75
CA GLU A 5 27.48 -20.51 1.29
C GLU A 5 26.78 -20.03 0.03
N ALA A 6 27.29 -20.54 -1.09
CA ALA A 6 26.58 -20.50 -2.37
C ALA A 6 25.23 -21.21 -2.20
N HIS A 7 24.15 -20.48 -2.47
CA HIS A 7 22.81 -21.08 -2.55
C HIS A 7 22.85 -22.17 -3.65
N GLY A 8 22.36 -23.33 -3.27
CA GLY A 8 22.35 -24.55 -4.04
C GLY A 8 21.83 -24.38 -5.46
N ASP A 9 22.41 -25.15 -6.35
CA ASP A 9 22.18 -25.27 -7.77
C ASP A 9 20.74 -25.00 -8.23
N SER A 10 20.46 -23.74 -8.54
CA SER A 10 19.43 -23.44 -9.53
C SER A 10 19.91 -24.02 -10.85
N PRO A 11 19.05 -24.68 -11.65
CA PRO A 11 19.45 -25.23 -12.94
C PRO A 11 20.19 -24.16 -13.73
N SER A 12 21.32 -24.58 -14.37
CA SER A 12 22.22 -23.71 -15.14
C SER A 12 21.42 -22.67 -15.95
N LEU A 13 21.35 -21.43 -15.45
CA LEU A 13 20.71 -20.29 -16.12
C LEU A 13 21.64 -19.67 -17.18
N ALA A 14 22.66 -20.41 -17.64
CA ALA A 14 23.61 -19.96 -18.63
C ALA A 14 22.87 -19.61 -19.93
N GLY A 15 22.81 -18.31 -20.24
CA GLY A 15 22.18 -17.79 -21.46
C GLY A 15 20.75 -17.32 -21.34
N ALA A 16 20.05 -17.49 -20.19
CA ALA A 16 18.73 -16.93 -19.96
C ALA A 16 18.82 -15.45 -19.55
N LYS A 17 17.99 -14.59 -20.15
CA LYS A 17 17.82 -13.20 -19.73
C LYS A 17 17.09 -13.11 -18.39
N ARG A 18 17.56 -12.26 -17.50
CA ARG A 18 17.04 -12.08 -16.14
C ARG A 18 16.22 -10.80 -16.03
N VAL A 19 14.94 -10.93 -15.75
CA VAL A 19 14.05 -9.78 -15.45
C VAL A 19 13.79 -9.77 -13.95
N VAL A 20 14.26 -8.73 -13.26
CA VAL A 20 14.03 -8.53 -11.83
C VAL A 20 12.98 -7.44 -11.63
N ILE A 21 11.96 -7.72 -10.83
CA ILE A 21 10.87 -6.82 -10.50
C ILE A 21 10.94 -6.49 -9.02
N LEU A 22 11.07 -5.21 -8.68
CA LEU A 22 11.13 -4.72 -7.31
C LEU A 22 9.76 -4.19 -6.89
N GLY A 23 9.11 -4.89 -5.96
CA GLY A 23 7.81 -4.54 -5.41
C GLY A 23 6.67 -5.45 -5.89
N GLY A 24 5.99 -6.07 -4.93
CA GLY A 24 4.81 -6.93 -5.11
C GLY A 24 3.47 -6.19 -5.02
N GLY A 25 3.45 -4.90 -5.36
CA GLY A 25 2.24 -4.10 -5.49
C GLY A 25 1.52 -4.31 -6.83
N PHE A 26 0.54 -3.45 -7.13
CA PHE A 26 -0.28 -3.57 -8.35
C PHE A 26 0.54 -3.57 -9.64
N ALA A 27 1.50 -2.64 -9.78
CA ALA A 27 2.33 -2.54 -10.98
C ALA A 27 3.25 -3.76 -11.15
N GLY A 28 4.00 -4.12 -10.11
CA GLY A 28 4.94 -5.25 -10.18
C GLY A 28 4.25 -6.59 -10.41
N VAL A 29 3.16 -6.88 -9.70
CA VAL A 29 2.37 -8.10 -9.90
C VAL A 29 1.77 -8.16 -11.31
N ALA A 30 1.20 -7.06 -11.82
CA ALA A 30 0.63 -7.01 -13.17
C ALA A 30 1.72 -7.21 -14.25
N THR A 31 2.92 -6.66 -14.04
CA THR A 31 4.08 -6.88 -14.91
C THR A 31 4.49 -8.35 -14.91
N ALA A 32 4.67 -8.94 -13.74
CA ALA A 32 5.08 -10.34 -13.59
C ALA A 32 4.07 -11.31 -14.24
N GLN A 33 2.78 -11.07 -14.04
CA GLN A 33 1.70 -11.88 -14.63
C GLN A 33 1.69 -11.79 -16.16
N GLU A 34 1.83 -10.60 -16.74
CA GLU A 34 1.83 -10.46 -18.20
C GLU A 34 3.10 -11.02 -18.82
N LEU A 35 4.30 -10.83 -18.21
CA LEU A 35 5.54 -11.46 -18.66
C LEU A 35 5.40 -12.98 -18.73
N THR A 36 5.01 -13.61 -17.63
CA THR A 36 4.86 -15.08 -17.59
C THR A 36 3.80 -15.61 -18.53
N LYS A 37 2.69 -14.89 -18.71
CA LYS A 37 1.63 -15.23 -19.67
C LYS A 37 2.17 -15.23 -21.12
N ARG A 38 2.97 -14.22 -21.50
CA ARG A 38 3.57 -14.12 -22.83
C ARG A 38 4.61 -15.20 -23.07
N LEU A 39 5.53 -15.38 -22.12
CA LEU A 39 6.55 -16.44 -22.18
C LEU A 39 5.94 -17.85 -22.28
N ARG A 40 4.84 -18.13 -21.57
CA ARG A 40 4.09 -19.39 -21.71
C ARG A 40 3.49 -19.54 -23.12
N ARG A 41 2.94 -18.46 -23.68
CA ARG A 41 2.38 -18.48 -25.03
C ARG A 41 3.44 -18.76 -26.09
N GLU A 42 4.57 -18.12 -26.01
CA GLU A 42 5.73 -18.34 -26.92
C GLU A 42 6.24 -19.77 -26.85
N ARG A 43 6.41 -20.32 -25.63
CA ARG A 43 6.80 -21.73 -25.44
C ARG A 43 5.79 -22.70 -26.07
N ARG A 44 4.49 -22.46 -25.92
CA ARG A 44 3.45 -23.30 -26.56
C ARG A 44 3.57 -23.23 -28.06
N LEU A 45 3.67 -22.06 -28.66
CA LEU A 45 3.83 -21.90 -30.11
C LEU A 45 5.12 -22.54 -30.63
N ALA A 46 6.21 -22.44 -29.90
CA ALA A 46 7.48 -23.09 -30.26
C ALA A 46 7.36 -24.63 -30.22
N ASN A 47 6.71 -25.17 -29.21
CA ASN A 47 6.46 -26.61 -29.08
C ASN A 47 5.53 -27.14 -30.19
N ASP A 48 4.46 -26.42 -30.53
CA ASP A 48 3.54 -26.80 -31.62
C ASP A 48 4.26 -26.83 -32.98
N ARG A 49 5.15 -25.85 -33.25
CA ARG A 49 6.00 -25.83 -34.47
C ARG A 49 7.01 -26.96 -34.49
N ARG A 50 7.53 -27.43 -33.32
CA ARG A 50 8.45 -28.56 -33.21
C ARG A 50 7.73 -29.89 -33.37
N SER A 51 6.54 -30.04 -32.77
CA SER A 51 5.73 -31.26 -32.91
C SER A 51 5.36 -31.53 -34.38
N SER A 52 5.12 -30.47 -35.14
CA SER A 52 4.88 -30.59 -36.60
C SER A 52 6.11 -30.93 -37.42
N ARG A 53 7.34 -30.80 -36.87
CA ARG A 53 8.61 -31.06 -37.58
C ARG A 53 9.38 -32.34 -37.15
N ARG A 54 8.79 -33.25 -36.34
CA ARG A 54 9.41 -34.51 -35.87
C ARG A 54 10.86 -34.36 -35.37
N SER A 55 11.22 -33.32 -34.63
CA SER A 55 12.57 -33.20 -34.06
C SER A 55 12.53 -33.53 -32.56
N SER A 56 13.22 -34.59 -32.16
CA SER A 56 13.45 -34.97 -30.76
C SER A 56 14.51 -34.07 -30.14
N GLY A 57 14.12 -32.87 -29.73
CA GLY A 57 14.99 -31.93 -29.01
C GLY A 57 14.53 -31.72 -27.58
N ARG A 58 15.46 -31.73 -26.63
CA ARG A 58 15.28 -31.39 -25.22
C ARG A 58 14.44 -30.11 -25.09
N ALA A 59 13.50 -30.04 -24.12
CA ALA A 59 12.78 -28.82 -23.81
C ALA A 59 13.79 -27.68 -23.60
N SER A 60 13.70 -26.61 -24.40
CA SER A 60 14.61 -25.48 -24.24
C SER A 60 14.34 -24.80 -22.88
N GLU A 61 15.41 -24.53 -22.14
CA GLU A 61 15.38 -23.69 -20.95
C GLU A 61 14.69 -22.37 -21.26
N PRO A 62 14.06 -21.72 -20.24
CA PRO A 62 13.39 -20.45 -20.47
C PRO A 62 14.39 -19.40 -20.95
N ALA A 63 14.13 -18.81 -22.12
CA ALA A 63 14.93 -17.70 -22.63
C ALA A 63 14.92 -16.47 -21.69
N VAL A 64 13.89 -16.37 -20.84
CA VAL A 64 13.74 -15.30 -19.85
C VAL A 64 13.35 -15.90 -18.49
N TRP A 65 14.07 -15.49 -17.44
CA TRP A 65 13.81 -15.82 -16.05
C TRP A 65 13.26 -14.57 -15.34
N VAL A 66 12.15 -14.71 -14.60
CA VAL A 66 11.50 -13.59 -13.91
C VAL A 66 11.58 -13.80 -12.40
N THR A 67 12.19 -12.83 -11.70
CA THR A 67 12.26 -12.78 -10.24
C THR A 67 11.49 -11.56 -9.75
N LEU A 68 10.65 -11.72 -8.72
CA LEU A 68 9.97 -10.62 -8.03
C LEU A 68 10.46 -10.54 -6.61
N VAL A 69 10.98 -9.38 -6.21
CA VAL A 69 11.40 -9.07 -4.84
C VAL A 69 10.32 -8.26 -4.14
N ASN A 70 9.87 -8.71 -2.97
CA ASN A 70 8.94 -7.95 -2.15
C ASN A 70 9.25 -8.09 -0.66
N ARG A 71 8.99 -7.05 0.12
CA ARG A 71 9.18 -7.05 1.58
C ARG A 71 8.36 -8.12 2.27
N ASP A 72 7.11 -8.31 1.83
CA ASP A 72 6.16 -9.25 2.39
C ASP A 72 5.87 -10.41 1.41
N ASN A 73 5.49 -11.58 1.90
CA ASN A 73 5.22 -12.75 1.06
C ASN A 73 3.82 -12.73 0.39
N TYR A 74 3.11 -11.61 0.53
CA TYR A 74 1.75 -11.43 0.04
C TYR A 74 1.57 -10.11 -0.74
N PHE A 75 0.60 -10.11 -1.60
CA PHE A 75 0.01 -8.94 -2.24
C PHE A 75 -1.13 -8.41 -1.36
N VAL A 76 -1.21 -7.09 -1.19
CA VAL A 76 -2.28 -6.40 -0.48
C VAL A 76 -3.21 -5.73 -1.49
N PHE A 77 -4.51 -5.96 -1.35
CA PHE A 77 -5.50 -5.23 -2.13
C PHE A 77 -5.84 -3.91 -1.41
N GLN A 78 -4.95 -2.93 -1.55
CA GLN A 78 -4.97 -1.65 -0.82
C GLN A 78 -6.31 -0.89 -0.82
N PRO A 79 -7.16 -0.92 -1.87
CA PRO A 79 -8.45 -0.23 -1.84
C PRO A 79 -9.41 -0.68 -0.72
N LEU A 80 -9.17 -1.83 -0.10
CA LEU A 80 -9.97 -2.35 1.02
C LEU A 80 -9.25 -2.27 2.37
N LEU A 81 -8.15 -1.52 2.48
CA LEU A 81 -7.44 -1.37 3.76
C LEU A 81 -8.27 -0.63 4.82
N ALA A 82 -9.07 0.34 4.43
CA ALA A 82 -9.93 1.07 5.35
C ALA A 82 -10.96 0.16 6.03
N ASP A 83 -11.55 -0.80 5.29
CA ASP A 83 -12.54 -1.76 5.80
C ASP A 83 -11.97 -2.69 6.90
N ILE A 84 -10.63 -2.85 6.96
CA ILE A 84 -9.96 -3.58 8.06
C ILE A 84 -10.05 -2.80 9.38
N ILE A 85 -9.97 -1.47 9.31
CA ILE A 85 -10.00 -0.61 10.50
C ILE A 85 -11.32 -0.77 11.25
N SER A 86 -12.44 -0.78 10.54
CA SER A 86 -13.74 -1.02 11.16
C SER A 86 -13.98 -2.49 11.52
N GLY A 87 -13.28 -3.41 10.89
CA GLY A 87 -13.55 -4.85 10.95
C GLY A 87 -14.65 -5.32 10.01
N ALA A 88 -15.05 -4.48 9.04
CA ALA A 88 -15.99 -4.85 7.98
C ALA A 88 -15.48 -5.99 7.10
N ILE A 89 -14.16 -6.16 7.04
CA ILE A 89 -13.49 -7.27 6.34
C ILE A 89 -12.45 -7.88 7.28
N GLU A 90 -12.42 -9.22 7.33
CA GLU A 90 -11.37 -9.95 8.04
C GLU A 90 -9.99 -9.65 7.45
N THR A 91 -9.02 -9.36 8.31
CA THR A 91 -7.69 -8.89 7.95
C THR A 91 -7.01 -9.71 6.85
N THR A 92 -7.15 -11.04 6.91
CA THR A 92 -6.51 -11.96 5.94
C THR A 92 -7.22 -12.02 4.59
N HIS A 93 -8.44 -11.50 4.45
CA HIS A 93 -9.23 -11.62 3.24
C HIS A 93 -8.82 -10.66 2.12
N VAL A 94 -8.13 -9.56 2.47
CA VAL A 94 -7.61 -8.58 1.48
C VAL A 94 -6.19 -8.86 1.01
N VAL A 95 -5.57 -9.96 1.48
CA VAL A 95 -4.22 -10.36 1.08
C VAL A 95 -4.22 -11.68 0.32
N VAL A 96 -3.27 -11.79 -0.61
CA VAL A 96 -3.07 -13.01 -1.40
C VAL A 96 -1.60 -13.38 -1.42
N PRO A 97 -1.21 -14.62 -1.09
CA PRO A 97 0.18 -15.05 -1.16
C PRO A 97 0.76 -14.88 -2.57
N LEU A 98 1.88 -14.17 -2.71
CA LEU A 98 2.52 -13.88 -4.00
C LEU A 98 2.87 -15.17 -4.75
N ARG A 99 3.43 -16.18 -4.07
CA ARG A 99 3.78 -17.47 -4.68
C ARG A 99 2.57 -18.22 -5.24
N ARG A 100 1.36 -17.98 -4.70
CA ARG A 100 0.11 -18.52 -5.23
C ARG A 100 -0.38 -17.78 -6.48
N MET A 101 -0.15 -16.45 -6.51
CA MET A 101 -0.52 -15.60 -7.65
C MET A 101 0.42 -15.74 -8.84
N LEU A 102 1.70 -15.98 -8.56
CA LEU A 102 2.82 -15.90 -9.50
C LEU A 102 3.57 -17.24 -9.58
N ARG A 103 2.92 -18.27 -10.12
CA ARG A 103 3.44 -19.65 -10.10
C ARG A 103 4.74 -19.87 -10.90
N ASP A 104 4.98 -19.05 -11.94
CA ASP A 104 6.17 -19.14 -12.81
C ASP A 104 7.14 -17.96 -12.58
N VAL A 105 7.04 -17.33 -11.44
CA VAL A 105 7.93 -16.25 -11.02
C VAL A 105 8.67 -16.71 -9.78
N ASP A 106 9.97 -16.51 -9.76
CA ASP A 106 10.74 -16.68 -8.55
C ASP A 106 10.44 -15.51 -7.61
N VAL A 107 9.88 -15.79 -6.43
CA VAL A 107 9.48 -14.75 -5.46
C VAL A 107 10.47 -14.73 -4.31
N GLU A 108 11.24 -13.66 -4.21
CA GLU A 108 12.16 -13.41 -3.11
C GLU A 108 11.55 -12.45 -2.08
N VAL A 109 11.56 -12.87 -0.80
CA VAL A 109 11.04 -12.06 0.30
C VAL A 109 12.19 -11.39 1.01
N GLY A 110 12.26 -10.05 0.88
CA GLY A 110 13.33 -9.24 1.46
C GLY A 110 13.16 -7.76 1.18
N HIS A 111 13.97 -6.96 1.86
CA HIS A 111 14.06 -5.53 1.63
C HIS A 111 15.09 -5.24 0.54
N VAL A 112 14.70 -4.46 -0.44
CA VAL A 112 15.65 -3.90 -1.41
C VAL A 112 16.49 -2.86 -0.67
N VAL A 113 17.79 -3.11 -0.60
CA VAL A 113 18.75 -2.23 0.10
C VAL A 113 19.32 -1.21 -0.86
N ASP A 114 19.74 -1.68 -2.05
CA ASP A 114 20.37 -0.82 -3.04
C ASP A 114 20.19 -1.33 -4.48
N ILE A 115 20.38 -0.43 -5.44
CA ILE A 115 20.36 -0.71 -6.88
C ILE A 115 21.65 -0.14 -7.48
N ASP A 116 22.48 -1.01 -8.05
CA ASP A 116 23.66 -0.63 -8.84
C ASP A 116 23.31 -0.73 -10.34
N PRO A 117 23.04 0.40 -11.01
CA PRO A 117 22.71 0.41 -12.42
C PRO A 117 23.91 0.09 -13.33
N VAL A 118 25.14 0.37 -12.89
CA VAL A 118 26.36 0.14 -13.67
C VAL A 118 26.74 -1.33 -13.62
N GLY A 119 26.76 -1.95 -12.44
CA GLY A 119 27.00 -3.38 -12.25
C GLY A 119 25.78 -4.25 -12.58
N ARG A 120 24.62 -3.66 -12.91
CA ARG A 120 23.35 -4.36 -13.16
C ARG A 120 22.99 -5.33 -12.02
N GLN A 121 23.00 -4.82 -10.79
CA GLN A 121 22.79 -5.58 -9.58
C GLN A 121 21.77 -4.91 -8.66
N VAL A 122 21.06 -5.75 -7.90
CA VAL A 122 20.17 -5.33 -6.81
C VAL A 122 20.60 -6.02 -5.53
N GLN A 123 20.84 -5.27 -4.48
CA GLN A 123 21.10 -5.79 -3.14
C GLN A 123 19.79 -5.97 -2.37
N VAL A 124 19.60 -7.15 -1.80
CA VAL A 124 18.40 -7.52 -1.07
C VAL A 124 18.78 -8.09 0.29
N ARG A 125 18.16 -7.58 1.36
CA ARG A 125 18.32 -8.06 2.73
C ARG A 125 17.14 -8.94 3.14
N ARG A 126 17.41 -10.19 3.54
CA ARG A 126 16.37 -11.10 4.04
C ARG A 126 15.81 -10.61 5.37
N ARG A 127 14.48 -10.56 5.48
CA ARG A 127 13.80 -9.98 6.64
C ARG A 127 14.09 -10.69 7.96
N GLN A 128 14.22 -12.03 7.96
CA GLN A 128 14.37 -12.80 9.19
C GLN A 128 15.84 -12.98 9.62
N SER A 129 16.71 -13.31 8.67
CA SER A 129 18.13 -13.56 8.97
C SER A 129 18.99 -12.31 8.94
N GLY A 130 18.51 -11.21 8.33
CA GLY A 130 19.33 -10.03 8.04
C GLY A 130 20.40 -10.25 6.96
N THR A 131 20.52 -11.48 6.42
CA THR A 131 21.52 -11.82 5.40
C THR A 131 21.23 -11.07 4.11
N GLU A 132 22.26 -10.48 3.52
CA GLU A 132 22.19 -9.83 2.21
C GLU A 132 22.60 -10.76 1.09
N PHE A 133 21.98 -10.60 -0.05
CA PHE A 133 22.32 -11.29 -1.29
C PHE A 133 22.09 -10.37 -2.48
N THR A 134 22.74 -10.70 -3.60
CA THR A 134 22.72 -9.88 -4.82
C THR A 134 21.99 -10.61 -5.94
N LEU A 135 21.12 -9.91 -6.65
CA LEU A 135 20.46 -10.35 -7.86
C LEU A 135 21.02 -9.59 -9.06
N GLN A 136 21.49 -10.35 -10.07
CA GLN A 136 21.88 -9.80 -11.36
C GLN A 136 20.65 -9.66 -12.27
N TYR A 137 20.61 -8.62 -13.12
CA TYR A 137 19.53 -8.42 -14.08
C TYR A 137 20.00 -8.00 -15.46
N ASP A 138 19.25 -8.38 -16.47
CA ASP A 138 19.30 -7.81 -17.83
C ASP A 138 18.25 -6.71 -18.01
N ALA A 139 17.10 -6.87 -17.31
CA ALA A 139 16.07 -5.85 -17.20
C ALA A 139 15.58 -5.73 -15.76
N LEU A 140 15.46 -4.51 -15.25
CA LEU A 140 15.00 -4.18 -13.90
C LEU A 140 13.72 -3.35 -13.94
N VAL A 141 12.72 -3.77 -13.17
CA VAL A 141 11.47 -3.01 -12.99
C VAL A 141 11.41 -2.44 -11.58
N VAL A 142 11.45 -1.12 -11.45
CA VAL A 142 11.30 -0.43 -10.19
C VAL A 142 9.82 -0.10 -9.96
N ALA A 143 9.17 -0.88 -9.11
CA ALA A 143 7.75 -0.78 -8.74
C ALA A 143 7.56 -0.84 -7.20
N LEU A 144 8.51 -0.24 -6.46
CA LEU A 144 8.56 -0.24 -4.99
C LEU A 144 7.44 0.57 -4.33
N GLY A 145 6.68 1.32 -5.15
CA GLY A 145 5.64 2.20 -4.66
C GLY A 145 6.19 3.47 -4.01
N SER A 146 5.44 4.04 -3.10
CA SER A 146 5.78 5.23 -2.34
C SER A 146 5.64 4.98 -0.84
N VAL A 147 6.23 5.83 -0.02
CA VAL A 147 6.11 5.81 1.44
C VAL A 147 5.29 7.00 1.93
N THR A 148 4.80 6.96 3.17
CA THR A 148 4.17 8.11 3.80
C THR A 148 5.23 9.18 4.05
N ASP A 149 4.95 10.42 3.68
CA ASP A 149 5.82 11.55 3.99
C ASP A 149 5.53 12.04 5.41
N PHE A 150 6.26 11.51 6.36
CA PHE A 150 6.18 11.98 7.74
C PHE A 150 7.03 13.25 8.00
N GLY A 151 7.87 13.66 7.05
CA GLY A 151 8.69 14.88 7.15
C GLY A 151 7.91 16.16 6.82
N ALA A 152 6.68 16.05 6.30
CA ALA A 152 5.88 17.19 5.89
C ALA A 152 5.47 18.12 7.05
N VAL A 153 5.36 17.60 8.28
CA VAL A 153 4.97 18.35 9.47
C VAL A 153 5.83 17.90 10.66
N PRO A 154 6.46 18.84 11.41
CA PRO A 154 7.24 18.53 12.61
C PRO A 154 6.47 17.68 13.63
N GLY A 155 7.07 16.61 14.13
CA GLY A 155 6.51 15.66 15.09
C GLY A 155 5.59 14.61 14.47
N MET A 156 5.38 14.64 13.16
CA MET A 156 4.53 13.64 12.49
C MET A 156 5.21 12.26 12.43
N ALA A 157 6.52 12.21 12.28
CA ALA A 157 7.27 10.97 12.25
C ALA A 157 7.22 10.20 13.58
N GLU A 158 7.21 10.93 14.69
CA GLU A 158 7.22 10.39 16.05
C GLU A 158 5.81 10.01 16.56
N HIS A 159 4.77 10.71 16.10
CA HIS A 159 3.46 10.67 16.74
C HIS A 159 2.30 10.30 15.81
N ALA A 160 2.51 10.22 14.50
CA ALA A 160 1.43 9.90 13.57
C ALA A 160 1.53 8.47 13.02
N ILE A 161 0.36 7.88 12.74
CA ILE A 161 0.20 6.57 12.12
C ILE A 161 -0.08 6.78 10.63
N GLY A 162 0.67 6.15 9.73
CA GLY A 162 0.33 6.07 8.32
C GLY A 162 -0.73 5.00 8.05
N VAL A 163 -1.36 5.03 6.87
CA VAL A 163 -2.29 3.98 6.44
C VAL A 163 -1.96 3.56 5.01
N ARG A 164 -0.92 2.74 4.84
CA ARG A 164 -0.46 2.24 3.54
C ARG A 164 -0.27 0.73 3.48
N SER A 165 -0.01 0.11 4.60
CA SER A 165 0.19 -1.33 4.72
C SER A 165 -0.94 -1.99 5.51
N MET A 166 -1.02 -3.30 5.39
CA MET A 166 -1.88 -4.12 6.23
C MET A 166 -1.57 -3.92 7.72
N GLY A 167 -0.28 -3.86 8.06
CA GLY A 167 0.16 -3.64 9.44
C GLY A 167 -0.34 -2.31 9.98
N ASP A 168 -0.32 -1.25 9.17
CA ASP A 168 -0.80 0.07 9.59
C ASP A 168 -2.30 0.07 9.90
N ALA A 169 -3.12 -0.54 9.02
CA ALA A 169 -4.57 -0.62 9.23
C ALA A 169 -4.92 -1.45 10.48
N PHE A 170 -4.23 -2.57 10.68
CA PHE A 170 -4.39 -3.41 11.85
C PHE A 170 -3.92 -2.70 13.14
N TYR A 171 -2.78 -2.02 13.07
CA TYR A 171 -2.27 -1.23 14.19
C TYR A 171 -3.24 -0.10 14.57
N LEU A 172 -3.77 0.64 13.59
CA LEU A 172 -4.73 1.71 13.84
C LEU A 172 -6.01 1.18 14.49
N ARG A 173 -6.52 0.03 14.03
CA ARG A 173 -7.66 -0.64 14.67
C ARG A 173 -7.38 -0.96 16.13
N ASN A 174 -6.28 -1.64 16.42
CA ASN A 174 -5.90 -1.98 17.80
C ASN A 174 -5.66 -0.73 18.65
N ARG A 175 -4.98 0.28 18.10
CA ARG A 175 -4.76 1.56 18.78
C ARG A 175 -6.07 2.23 19.15
N ALA A 176 -7.07 2.23 18.27
CA ALA A 176 -8.36 2.80 18.57
C ALA A 176 -9.08 2.10 19.74
N LEU A 177 -9.02 0.76 19.78
CA LEU A 177 -9.59 -0.05 20.85
C LEU A 177 -8.83 0.12 22.18
N SER A 178 -7.50 0.11 22.12
CA SER A 178 -6.64 0.36 23.29
C SER A 178 -6.90 1.73 23.93
N MET A 179 -7.15 2.76 23.10
CA MET A 179 -7.48 4.10 23.60
C MET A 179 -8.85 4.13 24.33
N LEU A 180 -9.80 3.30 23.93
CA LEU A 180 -11.07 3.16 24.66
C LEU A 180 -10.88 2.48 26.01
N GLU A 181 -10.06 1.43 26.08
CA GLU A 181 -9.73 0.72 27.32
C GLU A 181 -8.97 1.65 28.29
N GLU A 182 -8.00 2.42 27.76
CA GLU A 182 -7.24 3.40 28.56
C GLU A 182 -8.15 4.50 29.08
N ALA A 183 -9.05 5.04 28.23
CA ALA A 183 -10.01 6.08 28.61
C ALA A 183 -11.02 5.57 29.65
N ALA A 184 -11.36 4.28 29.66
CA ALA A 184 -12.28 3.71 30.65
C ALA A 184 -11.69 3.70 32.08
N ASN A 185 -10.37 3.75 32.21
CA ASN A 185 -9.65 3.78 33.47
C ASN A 185 -9.04 5.16 33.79
N GLU A 186 -9.23 6.15 32.94
CA GLU A 186 -8.69 7.51 33.11
C GLU A 186 -9.64 8.38 33.96
N GLU A 187 -9.10 9.01 35.00
CA GLU A 187 -9.84 9.88 35.90
C GLU A 187 -9.77 11.35 35.51
N ASP A 188 -8.70 11.77 34.79
CA ASP A 188 -8.58 13.13 34.27
C ASP A 188 -9.46 13.31 33.03
N ALA A 189 -10.47 14.15 33.14
CA ALA A 189 -11.45 14.40 32.07
C ALA A 189 -10.81 14.98 30.78
N GLU A 190 -9.76 15.81 30.88
CA GLU A 190 -9.07 16.34 29.69
C GLU A 190 -8.22 15.26 29.04
N ARG A 191 -7.54 14.44 29.83
CA ARG A 191 -6.78 13.29 29.31
C ARG A 191 -7.71 12.26 28.71
N GLN A 192 -8.81 11.92 29.35
CA GLN A 192 -9.85 11.03 28.82
C GLN A 192 -10.36 11.52 27.46
N LYS A 193 -10.62 12.82 27.33
CA LYS A 193 -11.04 13.42 26.06
C LYS A 193 -9.96 13.32 24.97
N GLN A 194 -8.68 13.51 25.33
CA GLN A 194 -7.57 13.32 24.37
C GLN A 194 -7.50 11.88 23.87
N LEU A 195 -7.66 10.88 24.74
CA LEU A 195 -7.69 9.46 24.39
C LEU A 195 -8.85 9.12 23.45
N LEU A 196 -10.01 9.76 23.65
CA LEU A 196 -11.22 9.56 22.85
C LEU A 196 -11.27 10.43 21.59
N THR A 197 -10.26 11.28 21.32
CA THR A 197 -10.18 12.10 20.12
C THR A 197 -9.18 11.52 19.12
N PHE A 198 -9.63 11.26 17.90
CA PHE A 198 -8.83 10.68 16.81
C PHE A 198 -8.73 11.68 15.67
N VAL A 199 -7.53 12.17 15.36
CA VAL A 199 -7.32 13.17 14.31
C VAL A 199 -6.84 12.50 13.03
N VAL A 200 -7.62 12.61 11.96
CA VAL A 200 -7.25 12.16 10.60
C VAL A 200 -6.83 13.38 9.79
N VAL A 201 -5.61 13.36 9.28
CA VAL A 201 -5.02 14.45 8.49
C VAL A 201 -5.09 14.13 7.02
N GLY A 202 -5.83 14.94 6.27
CA GLY A 202 -6.00 14.77 4.83
C GLY A 202 -7.43 14.36 4.43
N GLY A 203 -8.07 15.15 3.58
CA GLY A 203 -9.44 14.94 3.09
C GLY A 203 -9.48 14.38 1.66
N GLY A 204 -8.44 13.68 1.19
CA GLY A 204 -8.46 12.86 -0.02
C GLY A 204 -9.19 11.53 0.20
N SER A 205 -9.21 10.66 -0.81
CA SER A 205 -9.93 9.38 -0.77
C SER A 205 -9.59 8.55 0.45
N THR A 206 -8.32 8.31 0.72
CA THR A 206 -7.85 7.51 1.87
C THR A 206 -8.30 8.10 3.21
N GLY A 207 -8.12 9.42 3.40
CA GLY A 207 -8.49 10.05 4.67
C GLY A 207 -9.99 10.06 4.94
N VAL A 208 -10.78 10.19 3.90
CA VAL A 208 -12.25 10.12 3.97
C VAL A 208 -12.71 8.71 4.32
N GLU A 209 -12.16 7.67 3.68
CA GLU A 209 -12.48 6.27 3.97
C GLU A 209 -12.02 5.88 5.37
N VAL A 210 -10.80 6.24 5.78
CA VAL A 210 -10.29 6.00 7.14
C VAL A 210 -11.15 6.69 8.20
N ALA A 211 -11.52 7.96 7.99
CA ALA A 211 -12.37 8.68 8.95
C ALA A 211 -13.76 8.06 9.07
N ALA A 212 -14.33 7.57 7.96
CA ALA A 212 -15.63 6.92 7.96
C ALA A 212 -15.58 5.58 8.71
N GLU A 213 -14.59 4.72 8.39
CA GLU A 213 -14.44 3.39 8.97
C GLU A 213 -14.03 3.46 10.45
N LEU A 214 -13.15 4.39 10.83
CA LEU A 214 -12.81 4.63 12.24
C LEU A 214 -14.03 5.10 13.04
N THR A 215 -14.85 5.97 12.46
CA THR A 215 -16.12 6.40 13.09
C THR A 215 -17.09 5.24 13.29
N ASP A 216 -17.14 4.30 12.34
CA ASP A 216 -18.01 3.12 12.44
C ASP A 216 -17.51 2.13 13.50
N LEU A 217 -16.19 1.88 13.58
CA LEU A 217 -15.56 1.12 14.65
C LEU A 217 -15.90 1.68 16.02
N LEU A 218 -15.63 2.98 16.23
CA LEU A 218 -15.85 3.66 17.51
C LEU A 218 -17.31 3.68 17.92
N ARG A 219 -18.24 3.86 16.97
CA ARG A 219 -19.69 3.74 17.22
C ARG A 219 -20.08 2.34 17.64
N THR A 220 -19.52 1.32 17.04
CA THR A 220 -19.78 -0.08 17.42
C THR A 220 -19.22 -0.37 18.81
N ALA A 221 -17.97 0.02 19.06
CA ALA A 221 -17.29 -0.15 20.33
C ALA A 221 -17.99 0.61 21.49
N ARG A 222 -18.60 1.75 21.22
CA ARG A 222 -19.37 2.55 22.19
C ARG A 222 -20.47 1.74 22.91
N ARG A 223 -21.00 0.70 22.28
CA ARG A 223 -22.02 -0.18 22.90
C ARG A 223 -21.42 -1.00 24.06
N THR A 224 -20.16 -1.37 23.97
CA THR A 224 -19.43 -2.06 25.02
C THR A 224 -18.94 -1.09 26.10
N PHE A 225 -18.52 0.13 25.69
CA PHE A 225 -18.01 1.19 26.57
C PHE A 225 -19.08 2.26 26.88
N ALA A 226 -20.27 1.82 27.34
CA ALA A 226 -21.44 2.71 27.49
C ALA A 226 -21.26 3.87 28.49
N SER A 227 -20.33 3.74 29.45
CA SER A 227 -20.01 4.75 30.46
C SER A 227 -19.11 5.88 29.95
N LEU A 228 -18.36 5.65 28.84
CA LEU A 228 -17.45 6.64 28.30
C LEU A 228 -18.20 7.80 27.62
N PRO A 229 -17.61 9.00 27.58
CA PRO A 229 -18.00 10.04 26.64
C PRO A 229 -17.99 9.55 25.19
N GLU A 230 -18.67 10.25 24.29
CA GLU A 230 -18.68 9.87 22.88
C GLU A 230 -17.31 10.10 22.23
N PRO A 231 -16.67 9.08 21.65
CA PRO A 231 -15.41 9.25 20.92
C PRO A 231 -15.61 10.14 19.69
N GLU A 232 -14.63 10.98 19.39
CA GLU A 232 -14.68 11.94 18.28
C GLU A 232 -13.62 11.63 17.22
N VAL A 233 -14.04 11.54 15.96
CA VAL A 233 -13.14 11.53 14.79
C VAL A 233 -13.13 12.93 14.18
N VAL A 234 -11.92 13.53 14.10
CA VAL A 234 -11.71 14.86 13.54
C VAL A 234 -10.93 14.75 12.25
N LEU A 235 -11.55 15.11 11.13
CA LEU A 235 -10.88 15.15 9.82
C LEU A 235 -10.41 16.57 9.52
N VAL A 236 -9.08 16.79 9.48
CA VAL A 236 -8.48 18.09 9.16
C VAL A 236 -8.06 18.12 7.69
N HIS A 237 -8.50 19.15 6.96
CA HIS A 237 -8.21 19.31 5.55
C HIS A 237 -7.98 20.76 5.13
N GLY A 238 -6.88 21.00 4.37
CA GLY A 238 -6.45 22.33 3.94
C GLY A 238 -7.30 23.00 2.86
N ARG A 239 -8.38 22.36 2.36
CA ARG A 239 -9.26 22.92 1.32
C ARG A 239 -10.68 23.11 1.86
N GLU A 240 -11.53 23.75 1.05
CA GLU A 240 -12.92 24.12 1.41
C GLU A 240 -13.90 22.94 1.51
N TYR A 241 -13.56 21.79 0.94
CA TYR A 241 -14.34 20.54 0.99
C TYR A 241 -13.42 19.34 0.78
N VAL A 242 -13.82 18.18 1.29
CA VAL A 242 -13.08 16.92 1.11
C VAL A 242 -13.24 16.41 -0.31
N LEU A 243 -12.36 15.44 -0.73
CA LEU A 243 -12.39 14.84 -2.07
C LEU A 243 -12.36 15.90 -3.19
N PHE A 244 -11.39 16.80 -3.08
CA PHE A 244 -11.27 17.96 -3.98
C PHE A 244 -11.16 17.56 -5.46
N GLU A 245 -10.62 16.39 -5.73
CA GLU A 245 -10.47 15.78 -7.06
C GLU A 245 -11.81 15.53 -7.78
N PHE A 246 -12.92 15.35 -7.05
CA PHE A 246 -14.26 15.16 -7.63
C PHE A 246 -15.01 16.48 -7.90
N GLY A 247 -14.39 17.61 -7.53
CA GLY A 247 -14.98 18.94 -7.65
C GLY A 247 -16.03 19.27 -6.59
N PRO A 248 -16.54 20.51 -6.60
CA PRO A 248 -17.30 21.08 -5.47
C PRO A 248 -18.62 20.36 -5.19
N ARG A 249 -19.30 19.84 -6.22
CA ARG A 249 -20.61 19.18 -6.04
C ARG A 249 -20.49 17.90 -5.20
N LEU A 250 -19.61 16.99 -5.57
CA LEU A 250 -19.41 15.72 -4.86
C LEU A 250 -18.61 15.92 -3.56
N GLY A 251 -17.63 16.82 -3.54
CA GLY A 251 -16.87 17.14 -2.34
C GLY A 251 -17.74 17.72 -1.21
N ARG A 252 -18.63 18.66 -1.51
CA ARG A 252 -19.59 19.21 -0.53
C ARG A 252 -20.61 18.16 -0.08
N TYR A 253 -21.06 17.29 -1.00
CA TYR A 253 -21.91 16.17 -0.65
C TYR A 253 -21.20 15.21 0.34
N ALA A 254 -19.95 14.81 0.06
CA ALA A 254 -19.15 13.96 0.93
C ALA A 254 -18.93 14.60 2.30
N THR A 255 -18.55 15.90 2.34
CA THR A 255 -18.42 16.68 3.58
C THR A 255 -19.70 16.63 4.42
N LYS A 256 -20.87 16.86 3.79
CA LYS A 256 -22.17 16.78 4.48
C LYS A 256 -22.45 15.38 5.03
N LYS A 257 -22.14 14.32 4.24
CA LYS A 257 -22.42 12.93 4.65
C LYS A 257 -21.53 12.45 5.78
N LEU A 258 -20.27 12.83 5.79
CA LEU A 258 -19.34 12.53 6.88
C LEU A 258 -19.76 13.24 8.17
N ARG A 259 -20.14 14.54 8.10
CA ARG A 259 -20.68 15.25 9.28
C ARG A 259 -21.94 14.57 9.82
N GLN A 260 -22.85 14.13 8.95
CA GLN A 260 -24.04 13.37 9.35
C GLN A 260 -23.70 11.97 9.92
N ALA A 261 -22.53 11.46 9.62
CA ALA A 261 -22.01 10.23 10.19
C ALA A 261 -21.31 10.43 11.54
N GLY A 262 -21.11 11.67 12.01
CA GLY A 262 -20.49 12.00 13.31
C GLY A 262 -19.03 12.46 13.18
N VAL A 263 -18.48 12.57 11.97
CA VAL A 263 -17.12 13.10 11.78
C VAL A 263 -17.13 14.62 11.96
N ARG A 264 -16.33 15.15 12.88
CA ARG A 264 -16.02 16.58 12.95
C ARG A 264 -15.04 16.93 11.82
N ILE A 265 -15.41 17.85 10.93
CA ILE A 265 -14.59 18.22 9.78
C ILE A 265 -14.11 19.65 9.93
N VAL A 266 -12.79 19.84 9.98
CA VAL A 266 -12.08 21.11 10.02
C VAL A 266 -11.53 21.38 8.61
N LEU A 267 -12.10 22.34 7.91
CA LEU A 267 -11.75 22.70 6.54
C LEU A 267 -10.95 24.01 6.47
N GLY A 268 -10.13 24.18 5.44
CA GLY A 268 -9.31 25.37 5.22
C GLY A 268 -8.20 25.50 6.26
N ARG A 269 -7.83 24.42 6.96
CA ARG A 269 -6.78 24.41 7.97
C ARG A 269 -5.76 23.33 7.69
N ARG A 270 -4.50 23.61 8.03
CA ARG A 270 -3.37 22.68 7.90
C ARG A 270 -2.74 22.46 9.26
N LEU A 271 -2.23 21.24 9.46
CA LEU A 271 -1.36 20.98 10.60
C LEU A 271 -0.02 21.67 10.41
N VAL A 272 0.49 22.27 11.49
CA VAL A 272 1.81 22.87 11.55
C VAL A 272 2.73 22.14 12.53
N ARG A 273 2.17 21.36 13.47
CA ARG A 273 2.91 20.55 14.43
C ARG A 273 2.07 19.40 14.96
N VAL A 274 2.72 18.27 15.22
CA VAL A 274 2.14 17.13 15.94
C VAL A 274 2.95 16.91 17.23
N GLN A 275 2.25 16.67 18.34
CA GLN A 275 2.81 16.36 19.65
C GLN A 275 2.15 15.09 20.19
N ALA A 276 2.66 14.55 21.28
CA ALA A 276 2.15 13.31 21.88
C ALA A 276 0.71 13.39 22.37
N ASP A 277 0.22 14.59 22.70
CA ASP A 277 -1.08 14.86 23.32
C ASP A 277 -1.98 15.80 22.51
N ARG A 278 -1.49 16.38 21.41
CA ARG A 278 -2.23 17.35 20.59
C ARG A 278 -1.64 17.58 19.21
N VAL A 279 -2.42 18.22 18.36
CA VAL A 279 -1.97 18.81 17.10
C VAL A 279 -2.22 20.31 17.09
N GLU A 280 -1.35 21.08 16.41
CA GLU A 280 -1.46 22.52 16.20
C GLU A 280 -1.85 22.80 14.75
N LEU A 281 -2.76 23.75 14.55
CA LEU A 281 -3.22 24.19 13.23
C LEU A 281 -2.58 25.53 12.84
N ASP A 282 -2.66 25.85 11.56
CA ASP A 282 -2.08 27.08 10.97
C ASP A 282 -2.72 28.40 11.43
N ASP A 283 -3.84 28.34 12.13
CA ASP A 283 -4.48 29.51 12.79
C ASP A 283 -4.14 29.63 14.28
N GLY A 284 -3.22 28.81 14.78
CA GLY A 284 -2.81 28.77 16.19
C GLY A 284 -3.75 27.98 17.11
N SER A 285 -4.87 27.45 16.59
CA SER A 285 -5.74 26.57 17.39
C SER A 285 -5.12 25.18 17.57
N THR A 286 -5.52 24.49 18.64
CA THR A 286 -5.04 23.15 18.97
C THR A 286 -6.20 22.17 19.10
N ILE A 287 -5.91 20.90 18.83
CA ILE A 287 -6.84 19.79 19.07
C ILE A 287 -6.10 18.77 19.94
N GLY A 288 -6.57 18.56 21.19
CA GLY A 288 -6.08 17.53 22.08
C GLY A 288 -6.41 16.14 21.53
N THR A 289 -5.40 15.27 21.38
CA THR A 289 -5.56 13.92 20.83
C THR A 289 -4.36 13.07 21.20
N ALA A 290 -4.59 11.78 21.47
CA ALA A 290 -3.54 10.78 21.65
C ALA A 290 -3.34 9.92 20.37
N THR A 291 -4.12 10.15 19.31
CA THR A 291 -4.03 9.38 18.07
C THR A 291 -4.15 10.27 16.84
N VAL A 292 -3.07 10.37 16.08
CA VAL A 292 -3.01 11.12 14.81
C VAL A 292 -2.79 10.16 13.67
N VAL A 293 -3.62 10.24 12.64
CA VAL A 293 -3.54 9.41 11.43
C VAL A 293 -3.17 10.28 10.25
N SER A 294 -2.02 10.03 9.64
CA SER A 294 -1.56 10.74 8.44
C SER A 294 -2.03 10.02 7.18
N THR A 295 -2.80 10.73 6.38
CA THR A 295 -3.16 10.32 5.01
C THR A 295 -2.72 11.37 3.98
N VAL A 296 -1.82 12.26 4.40
CA VAL A 296 -1.22 13.30 3.56
C VAL A 296 0.23 12.99 3.27
N GLY A 297 0.67 13.45 2.10
CA GLY A 297 2.05 13.31 1.68
C GLY A 297 2.42 11.89 1.25
N ASN A 298 2.94 11.81 0.05
CA ASN A 298 3.63 10.64 -0.48
C ASN A 298 5.04 11.05 -0.79
N ALA A 299 6.00 10.30 -0.28
CA ALA A 299 7.40 10.45 -0.61
C ALA A 299 7.89 9.28 -1.48
N PRO A 300 8.86 9.49 -2.35
CA PRO A 300 9.53 8.42 -3.07
C PRO A 300 10.15 7.42 -2.09
N HIS A 301 10.19 6.15 -2.48
CA HIS A 301 10.87 5.14 -1.69
C HIS A 301 12.37 5.49 -1.55
N PRO A 302 13.01 5.35 -0.37
CA PRO A 302 14.41 5.76 -0.15
C PRO A 302 15.42 5.20 -1.17
N VAL A 303 15.24 3.96 -1.60
CA VAL A 303 16.06 3.33 -2.66
C VAL A 303 15.92 4.06 -4.00
N VAL A 304 14.73 4.57 -4.31
CA VAL A 304 14.48 5.36 -5.53
C VAL A 304 15.27 6.65 -5.52
N LEU A 305 15.33 7.35 -4.38
CA LEU A 305 16.10 8.59 -4.23
C LEU A 305 17.58 8.36 -4.50
N ARG A 306 18.15 7.22 -4.04
CA ARG A 306 19.57 6.89 -4.27
C ARG A 306 19.91 6.57 -5.73
N LEU A 307 18.93 6.12 -6.52
CA LEU A 307 19.15 5.84 -7.95
C LEU A 307 19.53 7.08 -8.77
N GLY A 308 19.21 8.29 -8.30
CA GLY A 308 19.71 9.55 -8.86
C GLY A 308 19.04 10.04 -10.15
N HIS A 309 18.10 9.31 -10.71
CA HIS A 309 17.37 9.63 -11.96
C HIS A 309 15.91 9.99 -11.67
N HIS A 310 15.69 11.15 -11.04
CA HIS A 310 14.37 11.57 -10.56
C HIS A 310 14.02 13.01 -10.98
N ASP A 311 12.74 13.32 -10.97
CA ASP A 311 12.22 14.68 -11.14
C ASP A 311 12.55 15.57 -9.90
N ALA A 312 12.21 16.85 -9.96
CA ALA A 312 12.45 17.80 -8.86
C ALA A 312 11.74 17.42 -7.54
N ARG A 313 10.82 16.45 -7.55
CA ARG A 313 10.11 15.96 -6.37
C ARG A 313 10.65 14.61 -5.88
N GLY A 314 11.70 14.08 -6.49
CA GLY A 314 12.33 12.81 -6.12
C GLY A 314 11.72 11.55 -6.75
N TRP A 315 10.73 11.66 -7.66
CA TRP A 315 10.15 10.52 -8.35
C TRP A 315 10.97 10.15 -9.58
N ILE A 316 11.14 8.86 -9.86
CA ILE A 316 11.75 8.43 -11.13
C ILE A 316 10.92 9.01 -12.28
N ALA A 317 11.59 9.59 -13.28
CA ALA A 317 10.98 10.18 -14.46
C ALA A 317 11.22 9.30 -15.69
N PRO A 318 10.42 8.23 -15.90
CA PRO A 318 10.53 7.40 -17.10
C PRO A 318 10.02 8.15 -18.32
N ASP A 319 10.40 7.68 -19.50
CA ASP A 319 9.80 8.12 -20.75
C ASP A 319 8.39 7.51 -20.99
N ALA A 320 7.79 7.81 -22.14
CA ALA A 320 6.46 7.31 -22.48
C ALA A 320 6.37 5.77 -22.61
N THR A 321 7.49 5.08 -22.69
CA THR A 321 7.58 3.62 -22.76
C THR A 321 7.80 2.93 -21.41
N PHE A 322 7.98 3.74 -20.37
CA PHE A 322 8.40 3.40 -19.00
C PHE A 322 9.89 3.09 -18.83
N ALA A 323 10.71 3.19 -19.87
CA ALA A 323 12.16 3.14 -19.74
C ALA A 323 12.68 4.38 -19.01
N VAL A 324 13.71 4.24 -18.18
CA VAL A 324 14.33 5.35 -17.47
C VAL A 324 15.46 5.92 -18.34
N PRO A 325 15.32 7.15 -18.85
CA PRO A 325 16.36 7.75 -19.71
C PRO A 325 17.72 7.79 -18.99
N GLY A 326 18.78 7.36 -19.66
CA GLY A 326 20.13 7.32 -19.10
C GLY A 326 20.44 6.09 -18.25
N LEU A 327 19.47 5.20 -18.00
CA LEU A 327 19.66 3.91 -17.29
C LEU A 327 19.21 2.77 -18.17
N ASP A 328 20.17 2.16 -18.86
CA ASP A 328 19.88 1.07 -19.79
C ASP A 328 19.34 -0.17 -19.06
N GLY A 329 18.21 -0.70 -19.55
CA GLY A 329 17.55 -1.88 -19.00
C GLY A 329 16.77 -1.61 -17.70
N ILE A 330 16.54 -0.34 -17.30
CA ILE A 330 15.75 0.01 -16.10
C ILE A 330 14.41 0.65 -16.50
N TRP A 331 13.36 0.16 -15.86
CA TRP A 331 11.96 0.52 -16.07
C TRP A 331 11.33 0.99 -14.76
N ALA A 332 10.50 2.02 -14.76
CA ALA A 332 9.85 2.52 -13.56
C ALA A 332 8.34 2.64 -13.71
N LEU A 333 7.58 2.13 -12.73
CA LEU A 333 6.14 1.96 -12.80
C LEU A 333 5.45 2.29 -11.46
N GLY A 334 4.15 2.52 -11.54
CA GLY A 334 3.28 2.76 -10.38
C GLY A 334 3.74 3.96 -9.57
N ASP A 335 3.49 3.90 -8.26
CA ASP A 335 3.80 5.01 -7.35
C ASP A 335 5.31 5.26 -7.14
N SER A 336 6.21 4.52 -7.78
CA SER A 336 7.65 4.81 -7.80
C SER A 336 8.03 5.84 -8.86
N ALA A 337 7.14 6.11 -9.82
CA ALA A 337 7.42 6.89 -11.01
C ALA A 337 6.50 8.09 -11.19
N SER A 338 7.04 9.17 -11.75
CA SER A 338 6.29 10.33 -12.24
C SER A 338 6.00 10.16 -13.72
N ILE A 339 4.99 9.36 -14.04
CA ILE A 339 4.60 9.07 -15.43
C ILE A 339 3.77 10.23 -15.98
N VAL A 340 4.21 10.83 -17.08
CA VAL A 340 3.53 11.97 -17.71
C VAL A 340 2.51 11.48 -18.73
N ASP A 341 1.26 11.95 -18.62
CA ASP A 341 0.24 11.77 -19.67
C ASP A 341 0.62 12.61 -20.91
N PRO A 342 0.93 11.97 -22.04
CA PRO A 342 1.38 12.71 -23.24
C PRO A 342 0.30 13.66 -23.81
N ARG A 343 -0.97 13.46 -23.46
CA ARG A 343 -2.08 14.32 -23.92
C ARG A 343 -2.18 15.61 -23.12
N THR A 344 -1.84 15.59 -21.84
CA THR A 344 -2.03 16.73 -20.92
C THR A 344 -0.71 17.35 -20.47
N GLY A 345 0.43 16.68 -20.67
CA GLY A 345 1.73 17.07 -20.16
C GLY A 345 1.84 17.05 -18.63
N ARG A 346 0.86 16.46 -17.93
CA ARG A 346 0.81 16.39 -16.47
C ARG A 346 1.09 14.99 -15.98
N PRO A 347 1.66 14.83 -14.77
CA PRO A 347 1.80 13.53 -14.15
C PRO A 347 0.45 12.82 -13.99
N MET A 348 0.42 11.53 -14.32
CA MET A 348 -0.74 10.68 -14.08
C MET A 348 -0.93 10.48 -12.57
N PRO A 349 -2.18 10.35 -12.08
CA PRO A 349 -2.44 10.06 -10.69
C PRO A 349 -1.87 8.69 -10.28
N ALA A 350 -1.17 8.65 -9.14
CA ALA A 350 -0.69 7.41 -8.51
C ALA A 350 -1.88 6.62 -7.96
N THR A 351 -2.44 5.72 -8.76
CA THR A 351 -3.59 4.89 -8.38
C THR A 351 -3.41 3.45 -8.83
N ALA A 352 -4.02 2.51 -8.11
CA ALA A 352 -4.07 1.09 -8.48
C ALA A 352 -4.60 0.88 -9.92
N GLN A 353 -5.52 1.73 -10.38
CA GLN A 353 -6.11 1.67 -11.71
C GLN A 353 -5.06 1.91 -12.81
N HIS A 354 -4.16 2.88 -12.63
CA HIS A 354 -3.04 3.14 -13.54
C HIS A 354 -2.02 1.98 -13.44
N ALA A 355 -1.57 1.65 -12.25
CA ALA A 355 -0.56 0.62 -11.99
C ALA A 355 -0.91 -0.75 -12.63
N ILE A 356 -2.17 -1.19 -12.53
CA ILE A 356 -2.64 -2.45 -13.16
C ILE A 356 -2.51 -2.42 -14.69
N ARG A 357 -2.56 -1.26 -15.34
CA ARG A 357 -2.48 -1.13 -16.79
C ARG A 357 -1.07 -0.84 -17.28
N GLU A 358 -0.28 -0.17 -16.47
CA GLU A 358 1.14 0.06 -16.72
C GLU A 358 1.91 -1.26 -16.80
N GLY A 359 1.67 -2.18 -15.86
CA GLY A 359 2.36 -3.45 -15.79
C GLY A 359 2.34 -4.28 -17.08
N PRO A 360 1.16 -4.56 -17.69
CA PRO A 360 1.09 -5.29 -18.95
C PRO A 360 1.73 -4.56 -20.14
N HIS A 361 1.75 -3.24 -20.13
CA HIS A 361 2.42 -2.45 -21.15
C HIS A 361 3.92 -2.51 -21.01
N ALA A 362 4.44 -2.32 -19.79
CA ALA A 362 5.85 -2.47 -19.49
C ALA A 362 6.38 -3.88 -19.84
N ALA A 363 5.62 -4.91 -19.47
CA ALA A 363 5.98 -6.30 -19.80
C ALA A 363 6.20 -6.52 -21.31
N ARG A 364 5.37 -5.88 -22.16
CA ARG A 364 5.57 -5.93 -23.62
C ARG A 364 6.84 -5.21 -24.06
N ASN A 365 7.05 -4.01 -23.54
CA ASN A 365 8.22 -3.20 -23.88
C ASN A 365 9.52 -3.83 -23.38
N ILE A 366 9.50 -4.47 -22.20
CA ILE A 366 10.66 -5.21 -21.67
C ILE A 366 11.05 -6.36 -22.61
N LEU A 367 10.09 -7.18 -23.04
CA LEU A 367 10.37 -8.27 -23.97
C LEU A 367 10.86 -7.73 -25.32
N ALA A 368 10.19 -6.71 -25.88
CA ALA A 368 10.63 -6.05 -27.10
C ALA A 368 12.07 -5.50 -27.00
N SER A 369 12.41 -4.88 -25.86
CA SER A 369 13.78 -4.40 -25.60
C SER A 369 14.80 -5.54 -25.56
N LEU A 370 14.47 -6.66 -24.91
CA LEU A 370 15.36 -7.83 -24.84
C LEU A 370 15.59 -8.49 -26.21
N ASP A 371 14.62 -8.35 -27.12
CA ASP A 371 14.67 -8.86 -28.51
C ASP A 371 15.21 -7.80 -29.50
N GLY A 372 15.54 -6.58 -29.03
CA GLY A 372 16.03 -5.47 -29.89
C GLY A 372 14.93 -4.84 -30.74
N GLU A 373 13.68 -5.01 -30.39
CA GLU A 373 12.50 -4.44 -31.09
C GLU A 373 12.15 -3.04 -30.60
N ALA A 374 11.35 -2.31 -31.40
CA ALA A 374 10.89 -0.96 -31.07
C ALA A 374 9.90 -0.96 -29.89
N LEU A 375 10.03 0.03 -29.01
CA LEU A 375 9.18 0.21 -27.84
C LEU A 375 7.93 1.02 -28.21
N ALA A 376 6.80 0.69 -27.58
CA ALA A 376 5.52 1.37 -27.78
C ALA A 376 5.22 2.37 -26.64
N PRO A 377 4.78 3.60 -26.92
CA PRO A 377 4.38 4.53 -25.88
C PRO A 377 3.08 4.11 -25.21
N PHE A 378 2.97 4.40 -23.90
CA PHE A 378 1.78 4.12 -23.11
C PHE A 378 0.71 5.19 -23.25
N HIS A 379 -0.53 4.75 -23.44
CA HIS A 379 -1.70 5.61 -23.48
C HIS A 379 -2.81 5.00 -22.63
N TYR A 380 -3.32 5.77 -21.69
CA TYR A 380 -4.45 5.34 -20.87
C TYR A 380 -5.33 6.52 -20.45
N GLY A 381 -6.64 6.34 -20.53
CA GLY A 381 -7.65 7.25 -19.98
C GLY A 381 -8.33 6.61 -18.76
N PRO A 382 -8.42 7.32 -17.62
CA PRO A 382 -9.05 6.79 -16.43
C PRO A 382 -10.54 6.50 -16.66
N LEU A 383 -11.04 5.40 -16.13
CA LEU A 383 -12.45 5.01 -16.22
C LEU A 383 -13.33 5.78 -15.22
N GLY A 384 -12.72 6.40 -14.22
CA GLY A 384 -13.37 7.09 -13.13
C GLY A 384 -12.79 6.68 -11.77
N MET A 385 -13.39 7.18 -10.72
CA MET A 385 -12.99 6.93 -9.33
C MET A 385 -14.23 6.80 -8.44
N LEU A 386 -14.18 5.93 -7.45
CA LEU A 386 -15.23 5.68 -6.46
C LEU A 386 -14.61 5.73 -5.07
N VAL A 387 -15.31 6.32 -4.09
CA VAL A 387 -14.88 6.43 -2.70
C VAL A 387 -16.05 6.09 -1.77
N SER A 388 -15.78 5.25 -0.77
CA SER A 388 -16.74 4.95 0.30
C SER A 388 -16.80 6.10 1.30
N LEU A 389 -18.00 6.39 1.80
CA LEU A 389 -18.26 7.34 2.90
C LEU A 389 -18.85 6.61 4.11
N GLY A 390 -18.54 5.30 4.25
CA GLY A 390 -19.14 4.40 5.20
C GLY A 390 -20.40 3.73 4.67
N ARG A 391 -21.10 3.03 5.55
CA ARG A 391 -22.21 2.13 5.22
C ARG A 391 -23.30 2.82 4.40
N PHE A 392 -23.64 2.26 3.23
CA PHE A 392 -24.64 2.72 2.27
C PHE A 392 -24.42 4.11 1.67
N LYS A 393 -23.22 4.66 1.79
CA LYS A 393 -22.90 6.00 1.29
C LYS A 393 -21.61 5.97 0.50
N GLY A 394 -21.61 6.59 -0.65
CA GLY A 394 -20.41 6.75 -1.47
C GLY A 394 -20.53 7.94 -2.40
N VAL A 395 -19.43 8.28 -3.02
CA VAL A 395 -19.34 9.23 -4.13
C VAL A 395 -18.45 8.68 -5.22
N GLY A 396 -18.66 9.13 -6.44
CA GLY A 396 -17.77 8.76 -7.53
C GLY A 396 -18.11 9.44 -8.83
N GLU A 397 -17.20 9.23 -9.77
CA GLU A 397 -17.39 9.57 -11.16
C GLU A 397 -17.01 8.33 -11.99
N VAL A 398 -17.90 7.87 -12.84
CA VAL A 398 -17.72 6.69 -13.68
C VAL A 398 -18.08 7.07 -15.12
N PHE A 399 -17.12 6.97 -16.04
CA PHE A 399 -17.25 7.42 -17.44
C PHE A 399 -17.79 8.86 -17.57
N GLY A 400 -17.34 9.77 -16.68
CA GLY A 400 -17.77 11.17 -16.64
C GLY A 400 -19.12 11.40 -15.94
N ILE A 401 -19.83 10.34 -15.52
CA ILE A 401 -21.12 10.44 -14.82
C ILE A 401 -20.87 10.48 -13.32
N LYS A 402 -21.33 11.56 -12.67
CA LYS A 402 -21.23 11.75 -11.22
C LYS A 402 -22.34 11.00 -10.49
N VAL A 403 -21.94 10.07 -9.61
CA VAL A 403 -22.84 9.26 -8.78
C VAL A 403 -22.61 9.51 -7.30
N SER A 404 -23.65 9.34 -6.47
CA SER A 404 -23.55 9.53 -5.01
C SER A 404 -24.58 8.67 -4.26
N GLY A 405 -24.40 8.54 -2.94
CA GLY A 405 -25.29 7.77 -2.06
C GLY A 405 -25.17 6.28 -2.23
N PHE A 406 -26.28 5.56 -2.10
CA PHE A 406 -26.33 4.10 -2.18
C PHE A 406 -25.79 3.56 -3.50
N MET A 407 -26.13 4.18 -4.63
CA MET A 407 -25.66 3.74 -5.95
C MET A 407 -24.14 3.78 -6.06
N ALA A 408 -23.50 4.87 -5.58
CA ALA A 408 -22.04 4.98 -5.59
C ALA A 408 -21.39 3.95 -4.66
N TRP A 409 -21.97 3.69 -3.48
CA TRP A 409 -21.53 2.66 -2.56
C TRP A 409 -21.67 1.25 -3.14
N PHE A 410 -22.78 0.94 -3.77
CA PHE A 410 -23.00 -0.35 -4.44
C PHE A 410 -22.03 -0.59 -5.60
N LEU A 411 -21.80 0.43 -6.43
CA LEU A 411 -20.81 0.39 -7.51
C LEU A 411 -19.39 0.21 -6.97
N TRP A 412 -19.04 0.89 -5.87
CA TRP A 412 -17.75 0.77 -5.21
C TRP A 412 -17.50 -0.68 -4.73
N ARG A 413 -18.45 -1.27 -3.96
CA ARG A 413 -18.36 -2.66 -3.49
C ARG A 413 -18.30 -3.65 -4.66
N SER A 414 -19.18 -3.50 -5.64
CA SER A 414 -19.21 -4.40 -6.81
C SER A 414 -17.90 -4.33 -7.60
N TYR A 415 -17.40 -3.13 -7.86
CA TYR A 415 -16.16 -2.94 -8.61
C TYR A 415 -14.96 -3.56 -7.89
N TYR A 416 -14.76 -3.26 -6.61
CA TYR A 416 -13.60 -3.78 -5.89
C TYR A 416 -13.71 -5.28 -5.62
N LEU A 417 -14.90 -5.82 -5.38
CA LEU A 417 -15.12 -7.26 -5.28
C LEU A 417 -14.67 -8.00 -6.55
N LEU A 418 -15.08 -7.49 -7.73
CA LEU A 418 -14.70 -8.07 -9.01
C LEU A 418 -13.20 -7.92 -9.31
N ARG A 419 -12.52 -6.91 -8.74
CA ARG A 419 -11.09 -6.67 -8.92
C ARG A 419 -10.20 -7.47 -7.98
N LEU A 420 -10.73 -8.08 -6.94
CA LEU A 420 -9.95 -8.99 -6.10
C LEU A 420 -9.34 -10.13 -6.94
N PRO A 421 -8.07 -10.48 -6.69
CA PRO A 421 -7.29 -11.32 -7.61
C PRO A 421 -7.78 -12.77 -7.74
N SER A 422 -8.55 -13.29 -6.78
CA SER A 422 -8.94 -14.70 -6.77
C SER A 422 -10.40 -14.89 -6.32
N LEU A 423 -11.05 -15.95 -6.81
CA LEU A 423 -12.44 -16.27 -6.50
C LEU A 423 -12.65 -16.54 -5.00
N ASP A 424 -11.70 -17.20 -4.33
CA ASP A 424 -11.80 -17.47 -2.89
C ASP A 424 -11.81 -16.16 -2.09
N ARG A 425 -11.02 -15.15 -2.49
CA ARG A 425 -11.04 -13.84 -1.83
C ARG A 425 -12.34 -13.08 -2.11
N ARG A 426 -12.84 -13.15 -3.33
CA ARG A 426 -14.14 -12.55 -3.66
C ARG A 426 -15.26 -13.12 -2.81
N LEU A 427 -15.32 -14.45 -2.65
CA LEU A 427 -16.31 -15.11 -1.82
C LEU A 427 -16.19 -14.73 -0.34
N ARG A 428 -14.96 -14.73 0.21
CA ARG A 428 -14.73 -14.36 1.60
C ARG A 428 -15.16 -12.92 1.88
N VAL A 429 -14.69 -11.96 1.09
CA VAL A 429 -15.07 -10.55 1.23
C VAL A 429 -16.59 -10.35 1.01
N ALA A 430 -17.20 -11.06 0.07
CA ALA A 430 -18.65 -10.99 -0.12
C ALA A 430 -19.42 -11.51 1.10
N ILE A 431 -18.92 -12.57 1.76
CA ILE A 431 -19.49 -13.12 3.00
C ILE A 431 -19.29 -12.12 4.15
N ASP A 432 -18.08 -11.56 4.34
CA ASP A 432 -17.82 -10.56 5.35
C ASP A 432 -18.80 -9.38 5.22
N TRP A 433 -18.92 -8.83 4.01
CA TRP A 433 -19.86 -7.74 3.74
C TRP A 433 -21.33 -8.12 3.90
N ALA A 434 -21.70 -9.38 3.68
CA ALA A 434 -23.06 -9.86 3.94
C ALA A 434 -23.33 -9.99 5.44
N LEU A 435 -22.36 -10.51 6.20
CA LEU A 435 -22.45 -10.62 7.65
C LEU A 435 -22.51 -9.23 8.32
N GLU A 436 -21.71 -8.28 7.86
CA GLU A 436 -21.73 -6.88 8.31
C GLU A 436 -23.15 -6.25 8.28
N LEU A 437 -24.01 -6.69 7.36
CA LEU A 437 -25.36 -6.16 7.28
C LEU A 437 -26.23 -6.55 8.49
N PHE A 438 -25.92 -7.66 9.14
CA PHE A 438 -26.75 -8.26 10.20
C PHE A 438 -26.04 -8.30 11.56
N LEU A 439 -24.73 -8.42 11.57
CA LEU A 439 -23.90 -8.54 12.77
C LEU A 439 -23.12 -7.26 13.02
N ALA A 440 -22.85 -6.97 14.30
CA ALA A 440 -21.92 -5.93 14.69
C ALA A 440 -20.48 -6.42 14.48
N HIS A 441 -19.56 -5.50 14.20
CA HIS A 441 -18.14 -5.82 14.11
C HIS A 441 -17.59 -6.23 15.48
N ASP A 442 -16.60 -7.12 15.49
CA ASP A 442 -15.89 -7.48 16.69
C ASP A 442 -15.10 -6.29 17.25
N VAL A 443 -15.10 -6.13 18.57
CA VAL A 443 -14.44 -5.04 19.31
C VAL A 443 -13.31 -5.62 20.17
N VAL A 444 -12.55 -6.54 19.60
CA VAL A 444 -11.45 -7.23 20.29
C VAL A 444 -10.12 -6.61 19.86
N GLU A 445 -9.33 -6.19 20.85
CA GLU A 445 -7.92 -5.84 20.67
C GLU A 445 -7.08 -7.12 20.63
N ILE A 446 -6.36 -7.33 19.52
CA ILE A 446 -5.50 -8.50 19.37
C ILE A 446 -4.06 -8.10 19.70
N SER A 447 -3.57 -8.52 20.89
CA SER A 447 -2.19 -8.31 21.27
C SER A 447 -1.27 -9.23 20.45
N LEU A 448 -0.31 -8.62 19.73
CA LEU A 448 0.75 -9.33 19.01
C LEU A 448 2.01 -9.56 19.87
N ARG A 449 1.92 -9.35 21.19
CA ARG A 449 3.05 -9.54 22.10
C ARG A 449 3.38 -11.01 22.25
N ARG A 450 4.65 -11.35 22.12
CA ARG A 450 5.15 -12.69 22.45
C ARG A 450 5.25 -12.80 23.97
N THR A 451 4.54 -13.76 24.56
CA THR A 451 4.70 -14.11 25.99
C THR A 451 6.12 -14.63 26.21
N ARG A 452 6.92 -13.92 26.99
CA ARG A 452 8.30 -14.32 27.38
C ARG A 452 8.42 -14.63 28.88
N THR A 453 7.32 -14.94 29.54
CA THR A 453 7.35 -15.24 30.97
C THR A 453 8.10 -16.56 31.23
N ARG A 454 9.17 -16.51 32.01
CA ARG A 454 9.82 -17.70 32.54
C ARG A 454 9.14 -18.08 33.86
N PRO A 455 9.05 -19.38 34.19
CA PRO A 455 8.57 -19.78 35.50
C PRO A 455 9.39 -19.12 36.63
N GLY A 456 8.73 -18.31 37.48
CA GLY A 456 9.35 -17.59 38.59
C GLY A 456 9.70 -16.13 38.35
N GLU A 457 9.49 -15.59 37.14
CA GLU A 457 9.59 -14.14 36.87
C GLU A 457 8.28 -13.46 37.29
N ALA A 458 8.40 -12.37 38.06
CA ALA A 458 7.25 -11.60 38.51
C ALA A 458 6.49 -10.93 37.36
N VAL A 459 5.18 -10.77 37.54
CA VAL A 459 4.25 -10.19 36.54
C VAL A 459 4.57 -8.74 36.19
N GLU A 460 5.46 -8.08 36.91
CA GLU A 460 5.86 -6.68 36.70
C GLU A 460 6.53 -6.39 35.32
N GLU A 461 7.13 -7.39 34.66
CA GLU A 461 7.72 -7.23 33.31
C GLU A 461 6.66 -7.25 32.19
N MET A 462 5.40 -7.50 32.47
CA MET A 462 4.34 -7.52 31.45
C MET A 462 3.88 -6.11 31.02
N ALA A 463 4.36 -5.05 31.66
CA ALA A 463 4.09 -3.65 31.31
C ALA A 463 5.09 -3.05 30.30
N GLY A 464 5.90 -3.88 29.67
CA GLY A 464 6.83 -3.44 28.62
C GLY A 464 6.11 -2.88 27.39
N GLU A 465 6.68 -1.83 26.87
CA GLU A 465 6.21 -1.02 25.73
C GLU A 465 5.61 -1.82 24.57
N PRO A 466 4.56 -1.29 23.91
CA PRO A 466 4.03 -1.91 22.70
C PRO A 466 5.15 -2.05 21.67
N VAL A 467 5.32 -3.26 21.12
CA VAL A 467 6.23 -3.48 20.00
C VAL A 467 5.78 -2.55 18.87
N SER A 468 6.52 -1.47 18.66
CA SER A 468 6.38 -0.63 17.47
C SER A 468 6.75 -1.50 16.27
N ILE A 469 5.75 -1.93 15.51
CA ILE A 469 5.98 -2.55 14.21
C ILE A 469 6.45 -1.40 13.30
N GLY A 470 7.73 -1.09 13.33
CA GLY A 470 8.30 -0.14 12.40
C GLY A 470 9.22 0.95 12.90
N ALA A 471 9.58 0.99 14.17
CA ALA A 471 10.64 1.89 14.64
C ALA A 471 11.78 1.09 15.29
N ARG A 472 12.64 0.49 14.49
CA ARG A 472 14.04 0.47 14.90
C ARG A 472 14.55 1.87 14.58
N SER A 473 14.91 2.61 15.62
CA SER A 473 15.62 3.87 15.52
C SER A 473 16.89 3.66 14.69
N ASP A 474 17.13 4.57 13.74
CA ASP A 474 18.38 4.69 12.98
C ASP A 474 19.63 4.96 13.86
N ALA A 475 19.52 4.77 15.18
CA ALA A 475 20.58 4.99 16.16
C ALA A 475 21.58 3.82 16.30
N GLU A 476 21.34 2.66 15.66
CA GLU A 476 22.33 1.55 15.66
C GLU A 476 23.12 1.42 14.35
N ASP A 477 22.82 2.22 13.32
CA ASP A 477 23.59 2.23 12.06
C ASP A 477 24.78 3.24 12.04
N GLU A 478 25.05 3.96 13.14
CA GLU A 478 26.20 4.89 13.25
C GLU A 478 27.48 4.26 13.82
N LEU A 479 27.54 2.96 14.04
CA LEU A 479 28.72 2.29 14.60
C LEU A 479 29.14 1.07 13.78
N VAL A 480 29.32 1.20 12.47
CA VAL A 480 30.31 0.43 11.70
C VAL A 480 30.69 1.24 10.47
N LEU A 481 31.80 1.93 10.57
CA LEU A 481 32.64 2.35 9.46
C LEU A 481 33.27 1.15 8.77
#